data_7fc9b86a74b23a89b4fe953bba51e9db
#
_entry.id   7fc9b86a74b23a89b4fe953bba51e9db
#
_cell.length_a   1.000
_cell.length_b   1.000
_cell.length_c   1.000
_cell.angle_alpha   90.00
_cell.angle_beta   90.00
_cell.angle_gamma   90.00
#
_symmetry.space_group_name_H-M   'P 1'
#
loop_
_entity.id
_entity.type
_entity.pdbx_description
1 polymer ?
#
loop_
_entity_poly.entity_id
_entity_poly.type
_entity_poly.pdbx_seq_one_letter_code
_entity_poly.pdbx_strand_id
1 'polypeptide(L)'
;MLKRLLFFVYGVASYLIFLATFLYAIAFVGGFAVPTQLDGAGTLSAAAIAVNCLLLTVFAVQHSVMARRWFKERWTRIVPQPIERSTYVLFASLALLLLFSQWRPIGIPIWSVENTSARVFIWTLFASGWAIVLTVTFLINHFDLFGLRQVWLALAGTPYSAIAFRTPMPYRFVRHPLYFGFVLAFWATPHMTLAHLVFALATTAYIVLAIQFEERDLVHEHGAAYEDYRQKVPMLVPGRGRLRTTAIGHTVHAFQEDL
;
A
#
# COMPACT_ATOMS: atom_id res chain seq x y z
N MET A 1 -4.14 -28.80 17.79
CA MET A 1 -4.78 -27.62 18.36
C MET A 1 -3.76 -26.53 18.71
N LEU A 2 -2.71 -26.82 19.51
CA LEU A 2 -1.68 -25.85 19.90
C LEU A 2 -1.03 -25.11 18.72
N LYS A 3 -0.60 -25.84 17.66
CA LYS A 3 0.01 -25.25 16.47
C LYS A 3 -0.90 -24.21 15.79
N ARG A 4 -2.20 -24.48 15.68
CA ARG A 4 -3.18 -23.55 15.09
C ARG A 4 -3.36 -22.30 15.94
N LEU A 5 -3.37 -22.47 17.26
CA LEU A 5 -3.43 -21.35 18.20
C LEU A 5 -2.17 -20.46 18.09
N LEU A 6 -0.98 -21.06 18.00
CA LEU A 6 0.27 -20.32 17.79
C LEU A 6 0.25 -19.51 16.48
N PHE A 7 -0.26 -20.08 15.38
CA PHE A 7 -0.43 -19.39 14.12
C PHE A 7 -1.37 -18.19 14.25
N PHE A 8 -2.47 -18.36 14.97
CA PHE A 8 -3.44 -17.30 15.20
C PHE A 8 -2.82 -16.15 16.01
N VAL A 9 -2.16 -16.47 17.14
CA VAL A 9 -1.48 -15.48 17.98
C VAL A 9 -0.42 -14.72 17.19
N TYR A 10 0.40 -15.43 16.39
CA TYR A 10 1.40 -14.83 15.51
C TYR A 10 0.76 -13.87 14.48
N GLY A 11 -0.33 -14.28 13.84
CA GLY A 11 -1.04 -13.46 12.86
C GLY A 11 -1.64 -12.20 13.49
N VAL A 12 -2.24 -12.32 14.68
CA VAL A 12 -2.77 -11.17 15.43
C VAL A 12 -1.65 -10.22 15.84
N ALA A 13 -0.53 -10.74 16.36
CA ALA A 13 0.62 -9.91 16.72
C ALA A 13 1.20 -9.18 15.50
N SER A 14 1.35 -9.86 14.37
CA SER A 14 1.81 -9.26 13.10
C SER A 14 0.87 -8.15 12.62
N TYR A 15 -0.43 -8.36 12.75
CA TYR A 15 -1.44 -7.35 12.40
C TYR A 15 -1.40 -6.12 13.31
N LEU A 16 -1.23 -6.32 14.61
CA LEU A 16 -1.12 -5.21 15.58
C LEU A 16 0.14 -4.37 15.33
N ILE A 17 1.27 -5.03 15.01
CA ILE A 17 2.50 -4.34 14.60
C ILE A 17 2.26 -3.55 13.30
N PHE A 18 1.59 -4.15 12.32
CA PHE A 18 1.21 -3.44 11.09
C PHE A 18 0.33 -2.22 11.40
N LEU A 19 -0.72 -2.36 12.20
CA LEU A 19 -1.63 -1.27 12.53
C LEU A 19 -0.88 -0.11 13.23
N ALA A 20 -0.02 -0.43 14.19
CA ALA A 20 0.83 0.56 14.85
C ALA A 20 1.78 1.25 13.86
N THR A 21 2.40 0.48 12.96
CA THR A 21 3.28 1.00 11.91
C THR A 21 2.52 1.90 10.93
N PHE A 22 1.31 1.54 10.56
CA PHE A 22 0.46 2.33 9.67
C PHE A 22 0.05 3.67 10.32
N LEU A 23 -0.35 3.65 11.58
CA LEU A 23 -0.66 4.88 12.33
C LEU A 23 0.59 5.75 12.50
N TYR A 24 1.74 5.13 12.77
CA TYR A 24 3.01 5.85 12.81
C TYR A 24 3.37 6.48 11.45
N ALA A 25 3.11 5.79 10.34
CA ALA A 25 3.33 6.33 8.99
C ALA A 25 2.52 7.60 8.74
N ILE A 26 1.25 7.65 9.17
CA ILE A 26 0.41 8.86 9.08
C ILE A 26 1.04 10.01 9.85
N ALA A 27 1.47 9.75 11.08
CA ALA A 27 2.09 10.74 11.95
C ALA A 27 3.47 11.18 11.43
N PHE A 28 4.28 10.24 10.91
CA PHE A 28 5.60 10.48 10.34
C PHE A 28 5.54 11.39 9.11
N VAL A 29 4.63 11.11 8.18
CA VAL A 29 4.45 11.92 6.96
C VAL A 29 3.78 13.25 7.28
N GLY A 30 2.85 13.27 8.23
CA GLY A 30 2.16 14.49 8.65
C GLY A 30 2.98 15.40 9.57
N GLY A 31 4.11 14.92 10.10
CA GLY A 31 4.96 15.72 10.98
C GLY A 31 4.37 16.00 12.36
N PHE A 32 3.63 15.04 12.95
CA PHE A 32 2.98 15.24 14.27
C PHE A 32 3.03 13.97 15.15
N ALA A 33 3.12 14.21 16.45
CA ALA A 33 2.92 13.21 17.51
C ALA A 33 3.91 12.02 17.55
N VAL A 34 5.05 12.07 16.81
CA VAL A 34 6.07 11.00 16.81
C VAL A 34 7.48 11.58 16.94
N PRO A 35 8.43 10.80 17.52
CA PRO A 35 9.81 11.24 17.74
C PRO A 35 10.58 11.53 16.46
N THR A 36 10.33 10.77 15.39
CA THR A 36 10.96 10.94 14.09
C THR A 36 9.91 11.34 13.06
N GLN A 37 10.22 12.31 12.24
CA GLN A 37 9.31 12.88 11.26
C GLN A 37 9.99 12.98 9.89
N LEU A 38 9.19 13.00 8.84
CA LEU A 38 9.66 13.14 7.47
C LEU A 38 10.31 14.50 7.27
N ASP A 39 9.63 15.54 7.74
CA ASP A 39 10.12 16.90 7.80
C ASP A 39 10.76 17.18 9.16
N GLY A 40 11.91 17.84 9.19
CA GLY A 40 12.60 18.18 10.43
C GLY A 40 13.86 19.00 10.18
N ALA A 41 14.41 19.53 11.25
CA ALA A 41 15.69 20.25 11.19
C ALA A 41 16.80 19.26 10.84
N GLY A 42 17.48 19.51 9.73
CA GLY A 42 18.62 18.73 9.27
C GLY A 42 19.36 19.44 8.15
N THR A 43 20.65 19.18 8.04
CA THR A 43 21.50 19.76 7.01
C THR A 43 21.58 18.88 5.78
N LEU A 44 21.76 19.46 4.61
CA LEU A 44 22.03 18.73 3.39
C LEU A 44 23.38 18.02 3.48
N SER A 45 23.37 16.70 3.37
CA SER A 45 24.59 15.91 3.25
C SER A 45 24.38 14.76 2.29
N ALA A 46 25.41 14.38 1.56
CA ALA A 46 25.38 13.19 0.70
C ALA A 46 25.05 11.92 1.50
N ALA A 47 25.52 11.83 2.74
CA ALA A 47 25.22 10.71 3.64
C ALA A 47 23.72 10.65 4.00
N ALA A 48 23.06 11.78 4.27
CA ALA A 48 21.62 11.80 4.55
C ALA A 48 20.81 11.32 3.34
N ILE A 49 21.13 11.81 2.14
CA ILE A 49 20.47 11.36 0.91
C ILE A 49 20.71 9.86 0.69
N ALA A 50 21.96 9.40 0.81
CA ALA A 50 22.30 7.98 0.61
C ALA A 50 21.56 7.06 1.60
N VAL A 51 21.51 7.42 2.89
CA VAL A 51 20.78 6.67 3.92
C VAL A 51 19.29 6.64 3.58
N ASN A 52 18.66 7.75 3.29
CA ASN A 52 17.24 7.83 2.95
C ASN A 52 16.90 7.00 1.70
N CYS A 53 17.71 7.11 0.64
CA CYS A 53 17.54 6.30 -0.56
C CYS A 53 17.73 4.80 -0.28
N LEU A 54 18.71 4.42 0.55
CA LEU A 54 18.93 3.04 0.96
C LEU A 54 17.72 2.48 1.73
N LEU A 55 17.18 3.23 2.70
CA LEU A 55 16.01 2.83 3.47
C LEU A 55 14.77 2.63 2.60
N LEU A 56 14.51 3.56 1.67
CA LEU A 56 13.44 3.44 0.69
C LEU A 56 13.64 2.21 -0.22
N THR A 57 14.89 1.96 -0.65
CA THR A 57 15.23 0.79 -1.47
C THR A 57 15.04 -0.51 -0.70
N VAL A 58 15.47 -0.59 0.55
CA VAL A 58 15.28 -1.78 1.42
C VAL A 58 13.79 -2.11 1.53
N PHE A 59 12.95 -1.11 1.83
CA PHE A 59 11.51 -1.32 1.87
C PHE A 59 10.96 -1.76 0.50
N ALA A 60 11.29 -1.06 -0.57
CA ALA A 60 10.77 -1.34 -1.91
C ALA A 60 11.16 -2.75 -2.40
N VAL A 61 12.41 -3.16 -2.18
CA VAL A 61 12.91 -4.49 -2.56
C VAL A 61 12.24 -5.59 -1.73
N GLN A 62 12.24 -5.45 -0.40
CA GLN A 62 11.60 -6.43 0.49
C GLN A 62 10.11 -6.60 0.14
N HIS A 63 9.38 -5.49 0.03
CA HIS A 63 7.95 -5.50 -0.24
C HIS A 63 7.63 -6.10 -1.62
N SER A 64 8.40 -5.73 -2.66
CA SER A 64 8.19 -6.25 -4.01
C SER A 64 8.58 -7.71 -4.15
N VAL A 65 9.74 -8.11 -3.63
CA VAL A 65 10.27 -9.48 -3.79
C VAL A 65 9.36 -10.49 -3.09
N MET A 66 8.98 -10.21 -1.84
CA MET A 66 8.12 -11.14 -1.09
C MET A 66 6.69 -11.22 -1.65
N ALA A 67 6.24 -10.22 -2.42
CA ALA A 67 4.96 -10.27 -3.11
C ALA A 67 4.95 -11.20 -4.34
N ARG A 68 6.12 -11.54 -4.91
CA ARG A 68 6.24 -12.32 -6.15
C ARG A 68 5.87 -13.79 -5.95
N ARG A 69 5.18 -14.36 -6.95
CA ARG A 69 4.78 -15.78 -6.97
C ARG A 69 5.96 -16.73 -6.77
N TRP A 70 7.05 -16.52 -7.52
CA TRP A 70 8.26 -17.35 -7.40
C TRP A 70 8.89 -17.35 -6.01
N PHE A 71 8.81 -16.19 -5.29
CA PHE A 71 9.29 -16.09 -3.91
C PHE A 71 8.36 -16.85 -2.97
N LYS A 72 7.04 -16.65 -3.06
CA LYS A 72 6.06 -17.35 -2.23
C LYS A 72 6.14 -18.86 -2.36
N GLU A 73 6.31 -19.39 -3.57
CA GLU A 73 6.45 -20.83 -3.83
C GLU A 73 7.69 -21.44 -3.14
N ARG A 74 8.80 -20.67 -3.04
CA ARG A 74 9.99 -21.10 -2.29
C ARG A 74 9.82 -20.89 -0.78
N TRP A 75 9.28 -19.76 -0.41
CA TRP A 75 9.12 -19.33 0.98
C TRP A 75 8.18 -20.24 1.75
N THR A 76 7.09 -20.69 1.15
CA THR A 76 6.12 -21.60 1.76
C THR A 76 6.64 -23.03 1.99
N ARG A 77 7.82 -23.36 1.49
CA ARG A 77 8.54 -24.59 1.87
C ARG A 77 9.12 -24.53 3.28
N ILE A 78 9.34 -23.31 3.80
CA ILE A 78 9.95 -23.04 5.11
C ILE A 78 8.89 -22.49 6.06
N VAL A 79 8.14 -21.47 5.62
CA VAL A 79 7.09 -20.81 6.39
C VAL A 79 5.74 -21.47 6.08
N PRO A 80 5.02 -21.99 7.10
CA PRO A 80 3.71 -22.59 6.89
C PRO A 80 2.73 -21.63 6.19
N GLN A 81 2.00 -22.15 5.22
CA GLN A 81 1.06 -21.39 4.39
C GLN A 81 0.08 -20.48 5.18
N PRO A 82 -0.51 -20.92 6.32
CA PRO A 82 -1.43 -20.07 7.08
C PRO A 82 -0.82 -18.77 7.63
N ILE A 83 0.50 -18.73 7.86
CA ILE A 83 1.20 -17.56 8.40
C ILE A 83 2.06 -16.83 7.35
N GLU A 84 2.08 -17.30 6.11
CA GLU A 84 2.88 -16.68 5.03
C GLU A 84 2.55 -15.20 4.88
N ARG A 85 1.26 -14.87 4.77
CA ARG A 85 0.79 -13.50 4.59
C ARG A 85 1.09 -12.62 5.80
N SER A 86 0.89 -13.13 7.01
CA SER A 86 1.22 -12.44 8.26
C SER A 86 2.73 -12.16 8.35
N THR A 87 3.57 -13.10 7.91
CA THR A 87 5.03 -12.93 7.88
C THR A 87 5.44 -11.86 6.87
N TYR A 88 4.85 -11.83 5.68
CA TYR A 88 5.05 -10.77 4.70
C TYR A 88 4.73 -9.39 5.29
N VAL A 89 3.57 -9.26 5.92
CA VAL A 89 3.10 -8.01 6.55
C VAL A 89 4.04 -7.58 7.68
N LEU A 90 4.49 -8.52 8.50
CA LEU A 90 5.45 -8.27 9.57
C LEU A 90 6.78 -7.72 9.02
N PHE A 91 7.37 -8.36 8.02
CA PHE A 91 8.63 -7.89 7.42
C PHE A 91 8.48 -6.52 6.74
N ALA A 92 7.36 -6.26 6.07
CA ALA A 92 7.08 -4.95 5.50
C ALA A 92 6.96 -3.87 6.60
N SER A 93 6.30 -4.20 7.71
CA SER A 93 6.19 -3.30 8.87
C SER A 93 7.55 -3.04 9.51
N LEU A 94 8.39 -4.06 9.68
CA LEU A 94 9.74 -3.91 10.22
C LEU A 94 10.64 -3.05 9.32
N ALA A 95 10.54 -3.20 8.01
CA ALA A 95 11.26 -2.37 7.05
C ALA A 95 10.82 -0.90 7.12
N LEU A 96 9.52 -0.64 7.29
CA LEU A 96 8.99 0.72 7.52
C LEU A 96 9.44 1.29 8.88
N LEU A 97 9.40 0.51 9.95
CA LEU A 97 9.89 0.94 11.27
C LEU A 97 11.39 1.26 11.24
N LEU A 98 12.18 0.47 10.50
CA LEU A 98 13.59 0.79 10.25
C LEU A 98 13.72 2.12 9.48
N LEU A 99 12.92 2.32 8.44
CA LEU A 99 12.90 3.56 7.68
C LEU A 99 12.57 4.75 8.60
N PHE A 100 11.50 4.67 9.38
CA PHE A 100 11.09 5.76 10.27
C PHE A 100 12.13 6.06 11.33
N SER A 101 12.75 5.03 11.94
CA SER A 101 13.73 5.21 13.02
C SER A 101 15.08 5.75 12.54
N GLN A 102 15.47 5.47 11.29
CA GLN A 102 16.78 5.85 10.73
C GLN A 102 16.68 7.00 9.72
N TRP A 103 15.48 7.51 9.45
CA TRP A 103 15.28 8.61 8.52
C TRP A 103 16.11 9.83 8.90
N ARG A 104 16.74 10.46 7.92
CA ARG A 104 17.58 11.66 8.07
C ARG A 104 16.84 12.86 7.46
N PRO A 105 16.19 13.71 8.26
CA PRO A 105 15.55 14.91 7.75
C PRO A 105 16.57 15.83 7.06
N ILE A 106 16.13 16.54 6.02
CA ILE A 106 16.88 17.60 5.33
C ILE A 106 15.95 18.79 5.26
N GLY A 107 16.14 19.74 6.19
CA GLY A 107 15.20 20.83 6.47
C GLY A 107 15.21 21.99 5.47
N ILE A 108 15.78 21.80 4.25
CA ILE A 108 15.72 22.83 3.20
C ILE A 108 14.27 22.94 2.71
N PRO A 109 13.62 24.11 2.88
CA PRO A 109 12.24 24.27 2.45
C PRO A 109 12.14 24.34 0.93
N ILE A 110 11.20 23.58 0.35
CA ILE A 110 10.80 23.64 -1.06
C ILE A 110 9.63 24.59 -1.21
N TRP A 111 8.61 24.44 -0.34
CA TRP A 111 7.54 25.42 -0.18
C TRP A 111 7.03 25.47 1.26
N SER A 112 6.42 26.58 1.63
CA SER A 112 5.69 26.79 2.86
C SER A 112 4.43 27.62 2.57
N VAL A 113 3.28 27.08 2.94
CA VAL A 113 1.98 27.72 2.73
C VAL A 113 1.55 28.39 4.03
N GLU A 114 1.53 29.72 4.05
CA GLU A 114 1.20 30.50 5.23
C GLU A 114 -0.30 30.80 5.36
N ASN A 115 -1.04 30.83 4.24
CA ASN A 115 -2.45 31.12 4.23
C ASN A 115 -3.24 30.01 4.95
N THR A 116 -3.98 30.36 5.99
CA THR A 116 -4.72 29.42 6.86
C THR A 116 -5.73 28.58 6.10
N SER A 117 -6.49 29.17 5.19
CA SER A 117 -7.52 28.44 4.42
C SER A 117 -6.86 27.43 3.47
N ALA A 118 -5.75 27.80 2.83
CA ALA A 118 -4.98 26.91 1.98
C ALA A 118 -4.35 25.75 2.79
N ARG A 119 -3.85 26.01 3.99
CA ARG A 119 -3.34 24.96 4.90
C ARG A 119 -4.44 23.98 5.29
N VAL A 120 -5.62 24.47 5.69
CA VAL A 120 -6.75 23.61 6.03
C VAL A 120 -7.15 22.75 4.82
N PHE A 121 -7.21 23.33 3.63
CA PHE A 121 -7.51 22.60 2.41
C PHE A 121 -6.48 21.47 2.15
N ILE A 122 -5.18 21.77 2.24
CA ILE A 122 -4.11 20.81 2.04
C ILE A 122 -4.18 19.68 3.09
N TRP A 123 -4.41 20.00 4.37
CA TRP A 123 -4.60 18.98 5.42
C TRP A 123 -5.85 18.11 5.18
N THR A 124 -6.90 18.69 4.60
CA THR A 124 -8.09 17.92 4.20
C THR A 124 -7.74 16.93 3.09
N LEU A 125 -6.92 17.33 2.11
CA LEU A 125 -6.42 16.42 1.07
C LEU A 125 -5.54 15.31 1.65
N PHE A 126 -4.65 15.64 2.60
CA PHE A 126 -3.82 14.67 3.33
C PHE A 126 -4.70 13.61 4.04
N ALA A 127 -5.65 14.06 4.83
CA ALA A 127 -6.58 13.18 5.55
C ALA A 127 -7.43 12.35 4.58
N SER A 128 -7.87 12.93 3.46
CA SER A 128 -8.62 12.24 2.41
C SER A 128 -7.78 11.14 1.75
N GLY A 129 -6.48 11.39 1.51
CA GLY A 129 -5.56 10.39 0.98
C GLY A 129 -5.49 9.15 1.87
N TRP A 130 -5.26 9.32 3.16
CA TRP A 130 -5.24 8.22 4.13
C TRP A 130 -6.60 7.54 4.31
N ALA A 131 -7.70 8.30 4.28
CA ALA A 131 -9.05 7.76 4.33
C ALA A 131 -9.35 6.87 3.10
N ILE A 132 -8.91 7.28 1.91
CA ILE A 132 -9.01 6.46 0.69
C ILE A 132 -8.21 5.17 0.85
N VAL A 133 -6.95 5.24 1.31
CA VAL A 133 -6.12 4.05 1.55
C VAL A 133 -6.86 3.06 2.46
N LEU A 134 -7.32 3.54 3.63
CA LEU A 134 -8.00 2.68 4.59
C LEU A 134 -9.29 2.10 4.02
N THR A 135 -10.15 2.93 3.43
CA THR A 135 -11.43 2.50 2.85
C THR A 135 -11.23 1.45 1.77
N VAL A 136 -10.26 1.65 0.87
CA VAL A 136 -9.98 0.71 -0.22
C VAL A 136 -9.51 -0.65 0.31
N THR A 137 -8.71 -0.70 1.38
CA THR A 137 -8.33 -1.98 1.98
C THR A 137 -9.55 -2.78 2.46
N PHE A 138 -10.56 -2.12 3.05
CA PHE A 138 -11.81 -2.78 3.48
C PHE A 138 -12.66 -3.20 2.29
N LEU A 139 -12.71 -2.42 1.22
CA LEU A 139 -13.46 -2.76 0.00
C LEU A 139 -12.85 -3.97 -0.74
N ILE A 140 -11.54 -4.16 -0.70
CA ILE A 140 -10.86 -5.33 -1.27
C ILE A 140 -11.09 -6.56 -0.38
N ASN A 141 -10.62 -6.54 0.82
CA ASN A 141 -10.79 -7.43 1.97
C ASN A 141 -9.64 -7.20 2.96
N HIS A 142 -9.82 -6.28 3.90
CA HIS A 142 -8.81 -5.86 4.85
C HIS A 142 -8.15 -7.03 5.61
N PHE A 143 -8.95 -7.93 6.15
CA PHE A 143 -8.45 -9.03 6.98
C PHE A 143 -7.69 -10.10 6.19
N ASP A 144 -8.07 -10.32 4.93
CA ASP A 144 -7.33 -11.20 4.02
C ASP A 144 -6.01 -10.56 3.57
N LEU A 145 -6.07 -9.27 3.24
CA LEU A 145 -4.92 -8.50 2.78
C LEU A 145 -3.77 -8.48 3.80
N PHE A 146 -4.12 -8.47 5.10
CA PHE A 146 -3.14 -8.41 6.20
C PHE A 146 -2.94 -9.72 6.97
N GLY A 147 -3.46 -10.86 6.46
CA GLY A 147 -3.13 -12.19 6.96
C GLY A 147 -4.01 -12.71 8.11
N LEU A 148 -4.94 -11.90 8.63
CA LEU A 148 -5.81 -12.32 9.73
C LEU A 148 -6.81 -13.40 9.33
N ARG A 149 -7.36 -13.31 8.11
CA ARG A 149 -8.31 -14.31 7.60
C ARG A 149 -7.65 -15.69 7.48
N GLN A 150 -6.42 -15.75 7.01
CA GLN A 150 -5.68 -17.01 6.82
C GLN A 150 -5.46 -17.72 8.17
N VAL A 151 -5.00 -16.98 9.19
CA VAL A 151 -4.76 -17.57 10.51
C VAL A 151 -6.05 -17.92 11.26
N TRP A 152 -7.12 -17.14 11.03
CA TRP A 152 -8.45 -17.45 11.55
C TRP A 152 -9.02 -18.75 10.96
N LEU A 153 -8.98 -18.91 9.65
CA LEU A 153 -9.42 -20.14 8.97
C LEU A 153 -8.60 -21.35 9.44
N ALA A 154 -7.28 -21.18 9.59
CA ALA A 154 -6.42 -22.22 10.11
C ALA A 154 -6.80 -22.63 11.55
N LEU A 155 -7.13 -21.65 12.42
CA LEU A 155 -7.61 -21.91 13.79
C LEU A 155 -8.93 -22.68 13.76
N ALA A 156 -9.88 -22.24 12.93
CA ALA A 156 -11.19 -22.90 12.76
C ALA A 156 -11.10 -24.26 12.10
N GLY A 157 -9.93 -24.62 11.51
CA GLY A 157 -9.77 -25.89 10.79
C GLY A 157 -10.40 -25.90 9.41
N THR A 158 -10.71 -24.72 8.86
CA THR A 158 -11.32 -24.55 7.54
C THR A 158 -10.22 -24.30 6.50
N PRO A 159 -10.22 -24.96 5.34
CA PRO A 159 -9.29 -24.67 4.25
C PRO A 159 -9.39 -23.21 3.79
N TYR A 160 -8.24 -22.61 3.42
CA TYR A 160 -8.25 -21.30 2.82
C TYR A 160 -8.88 -21.37 1.42
N SER A 161 -9.80 -20.44 1.15
CA SER A 161 -10.39 -20.21 -0.16
C SER A 161 -10.00 -18.82 -0.67
N ALA A 162 -9.56 -18.74 -1.92
CA ALA A 162 -9.27 -17.45 -2.55
C ALA A 162 -10.54 -16.59 -2.60
N ILE A 163 -10.35 -15.28 -2.48
CA ILE A 163 -11.46 -14.33 -2.60
C ILE A 163 -11.65 -14.03 -4.08
N ALA A 164 -12.89 -14.11 -4.55
CA ALA A 164 -13.22 -13.76 -5.92
C ALA A 164 -12.82 -12.31 -6.24
N PHE A 165 -12.25 -12.09 -7.42
CA PHE A 165 -11.91 -10.77 -7.91
C PHE A 165 -13.17 -9.89 -7.98
N ARG A 166 -13.11 -8.70 -7.39
CA ARG A 166 -14.20 -7.72 -7.41
C ARG A 166 -13.65 -6.35 -7.73
N THR A 167 -14.40 -5.58 -8.49
CA THR A 167 -14.12 -4.17 -8.80
C THR A 167 -15.14 -3.27 -8.09
N PRO A 168 -14.94 -2.96 -6.79
CA PRO A 168 -15.84 -2.07 -6.06
C PRO A 168 -15.82 -0.66 -6.64
N MET A 169 -16.80 0.18 -6.24
CA MET A 169 -17.08 1.50 -6.84
C MET A 169 -15.84 2.38 -7.13
N PRO A 170 -14.81 2.52 -6.26
CA PRO A 170 -13.64 3.34 -6.56
C PRO A 170 -12.87 2.91 -7.81
N TYR A 171 -12.88 1.61 -8.15
CA TYR A 171 -12.23 1.04 -9.33
C TYR A 171 -12.90 1.42 -10.66
N ARG A 172 -14.07 2.07 -10.62
CA ARG A 172 -14.71 2.65 -11.80
C ARG A 172 -14.13 4.00 -12.21
N PHE A 173 -13.46 4.68 -11.26
CA PHE A 173 -12.89 6.00 -11.47
C PHE A 173 -11.39 5.94 -11.78
N VAL A 174 -10.66 5.07 -11.08
CA VAL A 174 -9.24 4.80 -11.30
C VAL A 174 -8.96 3.31 -11.07
N ARG A 175 -8.00 2.75 -11.81
CA ARG A 175 -7.65 1.34 -11.68
C ARG A 175 -6.94 1.03 -10.36
N HIS A 176 -6.21 2.00 -9.80
CA HIS A 176 -5.41 1.83 -8.59
C HIS A 176 -5.77 2.86 -7.50
N PRO A 177 -6.99 2.81 -6.93
CA PRO A 177 -7.44 3.80 -5.95
C PRO A 177 -6.62 3.78 -4.66
N LEU A 178 -6.06 2.63 -4.25
CA LEU A 178 -5.16 2.53 -3.09
C LEU A 178 -3.91 3.37 -3.31
N TYR A 179 -3.27 3.22 -4.46
CA TYR A 179 -2.06 3.98 -4.81
C TYR A 179 -2.35 5.47 -5.00
N PHE A 180 -3.51 5.82 -5.55
CA PHE A 180 -3.95 7.21 -5.61
C PHE A 180 -4.03 7.85 -4.22
N GLY A 181 -4.59 7.13 -3.23
CA GLY A 181 -4.64 7.59 -1.84
C GLY A 181 -3.26 7.86 -1.26
N PHE A 182 -2.29 6.96 -1.47
CA PHE A 182 -0.91 7.17 -1.03
C PHE A 182 -0.25 8.37 -1.71
N VAL A 183 -0.35 8.49 -3.05
CA VAL A 183 0.21 9.65 -3.75
C VAL A 183 -0.39 10.94 -3.24
N LEU A 184 -1.72 11.00 -3.08
CA LEU A 184 -2.38 12.17 -2.53
C LEU A 184 -1.85 12.52 -1.14
N ALA A 185 -1.74 11.54 -0.23
CA ALA A 185 -1.27 11.76 1.14
C ALA A 185 0.21 12.20 1.19
N PHE A 186 1.07 11.66 0.32
CA PHE A 186 2.50 11.96 0.34
C PHE A 186 2.85 13.33 -0.26
N TRP A 187 1.99 13.87 -1.13
CA TRP A 187 2.18 15.19 -1.73
C TRP A 187 1.38 16.30 -1.04
N ALA A 188 0.34 15.99 -0.31
CA ALA A 188 -0.52 16.97 0.35
C ALA A 188 0.09 17.43 1.68
N THR A 189 1.10 18.26 1.63
CA THR A 189 1.70 18.90 2.81
C THR A 189 1.75 20.44 2.63
N PRO A 190 1.38 21.22 3.65
CA PRO A 190 1.55 22.68 3.59
C PRO A 190 3.00 23.12 3.75
N HIS A 191 3.87 22.23 4.26
CA HIS A 191 5.30 22.49 4.39
C HIS A 191 6.07 21.32 3.80
N MET A 192 6.76 21.55 2.68
CA MET A 192 7.55 20.56 1.97
C MET A 192 9.04 20.86 2.14
N THR A 193 9.76 19.95 2.78
CA THR A 193 11.22 19.98 2.81
C THR A 193 11.83 19.17 1.68
N LEU A 194 13.14 19.30 1.47
CA LEU A 194 13.86 18.49 0.49
C LEU A 194 13.79 17.00 0.81
N ALA A 195 13.86 16.62 2.09
CA ALA A 195 13.70 15.20 2.49
C ALA A 195 12.31 14.67 2.15
N HIS A 196 11.26 15.46 2.39
CA HIS A 196 9.89 15.10 2.03
C HIS A 196 9.73 14.98 0.50
N LEU A 197 10.30 15.91 -0.26
CA LEU A 197 10.27 15.84 -1.73
C LEU A 197 10.96 14.57 -2.25
N VAL A 198 12.13 14.21 -1.71
CA VAL A 198 12.83 12.96 -2.06
C VAL A 198 11.95 11.75 -1.75
N PHE A 199 11.31 11.72 -0.58
CA PHE A 199 10.37 10.65 -0.21
C PHE A 199 9.18 10.58 -1.18
N ALA A 200 8.52 11.71 -1.44
CA ALA A 200 7.34 11.77 -2.31
C ALA A 200 7.67 11.35 -3.76
N LEU A 201 8.80 11.79 -4.30
CA LEU A 201 9.26 11.41 -5.64
C LEU A 201 9.62 9.91 -5.70
N ALA A 202 10.42 9.41 -4.75
CA ALA A 202 10.86 8.03 -4.74
C ALA A 202 9.68 7.06 -4.55
N THR A 203 8.76 7.36 -3.63
CA THR A 203 7.56 6.53 -3.41
C THR A 203 6.59 6.60 -4.59
N THR A 204 6.43 7.75 -5.24
CA THR A 204 5.63 7.88 -6.47
C THR A 204 6.24 7.06 -7.61
N ALA A 205 7.56 7.15 -7.82
CA ALA A 205 8.25 6.34 -8.82
C ALA A 205 8.11 4.83 -8.53
N TYR A 206 8.27 4.44 -7.27
CA TYR A 206 8.04 3.06 -6.83
C TYR A 206 6.61 2.59 -7.11
N ILE A 207 5.59 3.41 -6.79
CA ILE A 207 4.18 3.11 -7.07
C ILE A 207 3.96 2.90 -8.57
N VAL A 208 4.47 3.80 -9.42
CA VAL A 208 4.33 3.67 -10.88
C VAL A 208 4.97 2.38 -11.40
N LEU A 209 6.15 2.02 -10.91
CA LEU A 209 6.80 0.75 -11.24
C LEU A 209 6.01 -0.45 -10.74
N ALA A 210 5.50 -0.41 -9.51
CA ALA A 210 4.68 -1.49 -8.93
C ALA A 210 3.40 -1.73 -9.76
N ILE A 211 2.71 -0.67 -10.18
CA ILE A 211 1.54 -0.75 -11.05
C ILE A 211 1.88 -1.46 -12.37
N GLN A 212 3.02 -1.16 -13.00
CA GLN A 212 3.40 -1.81 -14.25
C GLN A 212 3.55 -3.33 -14.10
N PHE A 213 4.09 -3.78 -12.97
CA PHE A 213 4.19 -5.21 -12.70
C PHE A 213 2.83 -5.83 -12.36
N GLU A 214 2.03 -5.17 -11.54
CA GLU A 214 0.69 -5.63 -11.18
C GLU A 214 -0.22 -5.73 -12.42
N GLU A 215 -0.23 -4.73 -13.30
CA GLU A 215 -1.02 -4.76 -14.53
C GLU A 215 -0.57 -5.85 -15.51
N ARG A 216 0.74 -6.18 -15.56
CA ARG A 216 1.22 -7.33 -16.36
C ARG A 216 0.70 -8.66 -15.81
N ASP A 217 0.74 -8.82 -14.48
CA ASP A 217 0.23 -10.03 -13.83
C ASP A 217 -1.29 -10.15 -14.06
N LEU A 218 -2.06 -9.06 -13.95
CA LEU A 218 -3.51 -9.02 -14.19
C LEU A 218 -3.88 -9.28 -15.66
N VAL A 219 -3.10 -8.77 -16.61
CA VAL A 219 -3.29 -9.10 -18.04
C VAL A 219 -3.02 -10.58 -18.29
N HIS A 220 -1.99 -11.15 -17.67
CA HIS A 220 -1.68 -12.57 -17.80
C HIS A 220 -2.78 -13.46 -17.21
N GLU A 221 -3.40 -13.03 -16.10
CA GLU A 221 -4.44 -13.79 -15.39
C GLU A 221 -5.83 -13.64 -16.03
N HIS A 222 -6.19 -12.42 -16.48
CA HIS A 222 -7.55 -12.10 -16.93
C HIS A 222 -7.66 -11.77 -18.43
N GLY A 223 -6.54 -11.69 -19.15
CA GLY A 223 -6.49 -11.50 -20.61
C GLY A 223 -7.28 -10.29 -21.11
N ALA A 224 -8.07 -10.50 -22.17
CA ALA A 224 -8.82 -9.46 -22.85
C ALA A 224 -9.80 -8.69 -21.94
N ALA A 225 -10.33 -9.31 -20.90
CA ALA A 225 -11.24 -8.66 -19.94
C ALA A 225 -10.55 -7.52 -19.18
N TYR A 226 -9.30 -7.76 -18.74
CA TYR A 226 -8.52 -6.72 -18.07
C TYR A 226 -8.02 -5.66 -19.07
N GLU A 227 -7.66 -6.04 -20.28
CA GLU A 227 -7.26 -5.09 -21.32
C GLU A 227 -8.38 -4.12 -21.68
N ASP A 228 -9.62 -4.60 -21.83
CA ASP A 228 -10.80 -3.76 -22.06
C ASP A 228 -11.05 -2.80 -20.88
N TYR A 229 -10.94 -3.30 -19.64
CA TYR A 229 -11.02 -2.46 -18.44
C TYR A 229 -9.94 -1.38 -18.41
N ARG A 230 -8.69 -1.73 -18.75
CA ARG A 230 -7.55 -0.82 -18.81
C ARG A 230 -7.72 0.31 -19.83
N GLN A 231 -8.39 0.05 -20.94
CA GLN A 231 -8.69 1.06 -21.95
C GLN A 231 -9.77 2.05 -21.49
N LYS A 232 -10.68 1.63 -20.62
CA LYS A 232 -11.85 2.42 -20.20
C LYS A 232 -11.60 3.25 -18.94
N VAL A 233 -10.74 2.77 -18.04
CA VAL A 233 -10.51 3.37 -16.73
C VAL A 233 -9.07 3.90 -16.63
N PRO A 234 -8.86 5.15 -16.22
CA PRO A 234 -7.51 5.71 -16.04
C PRO A 234 -6.74 5.05 -14.92
N MET A 235 -5.40 5.07 -14.99
CA MET A 235 -4.50 4.38 -14.06
C MET A 235 -4.60 4.93 -12.62
N LEU A 236 -4.26 6.19 -12.40
CA LEU A 236 -4.15 6.83 -11.08
C LEU A 236 -5.01 8.08 -10.95
N VAL A 237 -5.00 8.96 -11.96
CA VAL A 237 -5.67 10.25 -11.86
C VAL A 237 -7.06 10.12 -12.47
N PRO A 238 -8.13 10.45 -11.70
CA PRO A 238 -9.48 10.45 -12.23
C PRO A 238 -9.53 11.40 -13.45
N GLY A 239 -9.81 10.86 -14.61
CA GLY A 239 -9.90 11.58 -15.86
C GLY A 239 -11.26 11.34 -16.51
N ARG A 240 -11.56 12.10 -17.55
CA ARG A 240 -12.69 11.82 -18.44
C ARG A 240 -12.40 10.54 -19.25
N GLY A 241 -12.35 9.39 -18.59
CA GLY A 241 -12.57 8.13 -19.26
C GLY A 241 -13.95 8.23 -19.89
N ARG A 242 -14.09 7.88 -21.17
CA ARG A 242 -15.40 7.77 -21.81
C ARG A 242 -16.20 6.73 -21.03
N LEU A 243 -17.01 7.21 -20.07
CA LEU A 243 -18.10 6.42 -19.49
C LEU A 243 -19.11 6.12 -20.62
N ARG A 244 -18.74 5.21 -21.52
CA ARG A 244 -19.77 4.51 -22.28
C ARG A 244 -20.42 3.60 -21.25
N THR A 245 -21.62 3.99 -20.85
CA THR A 245 -22.59 3.22 -20.08
C THR A 245 -22.96 1.98 -20.90
N THR A 246 -22.12 0.96 -20.88
CA THR A 246 -22.46 -0.37 -21.36
C THR A 246 -22.20 -1.31 -20.18
N ALA A 247 -23.28 -1.74 -19.56
CA ALA A 247 -23.47 -2.86 -18.64
C ALA A 247 -22.21 -3.67 -18.29
N ILE A 248 -21.40 -3.21 -17.33
CA ILE A 248 -20.39 -4.04 -16.64
C ILE A 248 -21.10 -5.06 -15.69
N GLY A 249 -22.45 -5.00 -15.64
CA GLY A 249 -23.26 -5.87 -14.77
C GLY A 249 -23.40 -7.34 -15.24
N HIS A 250 -23.06 -7.68 -16.47
CA HIS A 250 -23.32 -9.03 -16.99
C HIS A 250 -22.09 -9.90 -17.27
N THR A 251 -20.88 -9.38 -17.21
CA THR A 251 -19.68 -10.18 -17.50
C THR A 251 -19.09 -10.90 -16.27
N VAL A 252 -19.61 -10.64 -15.06
CA VAL A 252 -19.10 -11.24 -13.83
C VAL A 252 -19.63 -12.67 -13.60
N HIS A 253 -20.70 -13.09 -14.30
CA HIS A 253 -21.27 -14.44 -14.17
C HIS A 253 -20.66 -15.51 -15.07
N ALA A 254 -19.85 -15.12 -16.06
CA ALA A 254 -19.30 -16.08 -17.03
C ALA A 254 -18.02 -16.81 -16.53
N PHE A 255 -17.45 -16.43 -15.38
CA PHE A 255 -16.21 -17.03 -14.87
C PHE A 255 -16.41 -18.03 -13.72
N GLN A 256 -17.63 -18.52 -13.51
CA GLN A 256 -17.93 -19.41 -12.38
C GLN A 256 -18.06 -20.89 -12.76
N GLU A 257 -17.88 -21.28 -14.03
CA GLU A 257 -18.14 -22.67 -14.48
C GLU A 257 -16.90 -23.48 -14.89
N ASP A 258 -15.68 -22.92 -14.94
CA ASP A 258 -14.49 -23.69 -15.33
C ASP A 258 -13.31 -23.51 -14.36
N LEU A 259 -13.45 -23.99 -13.10
CA LEU A 259 -12.30 -24.40 -12.25
C LEU A 259 -12.75 -25.47 -11.25
#